data_05c603874a6845e9e4e2752e96977c82
#
_entry.id   05c603874a6845e9e4e2752e96977c82
#
_cell.length_a   1.000
_cell.length_b   1.000
_cell.length_c   1.000
_cell.angle_alpha   90.00
_cell.angle_beta   90.00
_cell.angle_gamma   90.00
#
_symmetry.space_group_name_H-M   'P 1'
#
loop_
_entity.id
_entity.type
_entity.pdbx_description
1 polymer ?
#
loop_
_entity_poly.entity_id
_entity_poly.type
_entity_poly.pdbx_seq_one_letter_code
_entity_poly.pdbx_strand_id
1 'polypeptide(L)'
;MQLRYFIVIVASILFYSCGEGIAPEPVKQTGFSGTVTFIGNWPEGVTRTHIVVFKDPLLSSGDFNAFNLKFVSVEIPYGTTVFEYNSADTAVIKINEGEYSYVAVAQQKTPNVSLLRKDWYVVGVYYAEGDTTKPGKLIIPKNTLVKNINIKCDFDNPPPQPPL
;
A
#
# COMPACT_ATOMS: atom_id res chain seq x y z
N MET A 1 43.28 -55.13 -5.12
CA MET A 1 42.47 -54.58 -3.95
C MET A 1 42.47 -53.07 -3.90
N GLN A 2 43.45 -52.33 -4.32
CA GLN A 2 43.56 -50.88 -4.29
C GLN A 2 42.58 -50.15 -5.27
N LEU A 3 42.30 -50.72 -6.44
CA LEU A 3 41.40 -50.09 -7.44
C LEU A 3 39.94 -49.97 -6.96
N ARG A 4 39.45 -50.89 -6.13
CA ARG A 4 38.09 -50.84 -5.57
C ARG A 4 37.90 -49.68 -4.58
N TYR A 5 38.91 -49.36 -3.78
CA TYR A 5 38.85 -48.24 -2.85
C TYR A 5 38.90 -46.88 -3.56
N PHE A 6 39.62 -46.82 -4.69
CA PHE A 6 39.71 -45.59 -5.48
C PHE A 6 38.35 -45.22 -6.11
N ILE A 7 37.59 -46.22 -6.60
CA ILE A 7 36.24 -46.02 -7.18
C ILE A 7 35.26 -45.57 -6.10
N VAL A 8 35.31 -46.08 -4.90
CA VAL A 8 34.44 -45.70 -3.79
C VAL A 8 34.69 -44.25 -3.34
N ILE A 9 35.94 -43.82 -3.28
CA ILE A 9 36.33 -42.45 -2.90
C ILE A 9 35.87 -41.47 -3.98
N VAL A 10 36.03 -41.75 -5.28
CA VAL A 10 35.58 -40.90 -6.37
C VAL A 10 34.07 -40.81 -6.42
N ALA A 11 33.34 -41.89 -6.16
CA ALA A 11 31.86 -41.86 -6.08
C ALA A 11 31.35 -41.02 -4.88
N SER A 12 32.05 -41.02 -3.75
CA SER A 12 31.67 -40.24 -2.57
C SER A 12 31.82 -38.73 -2.78
N ILE A 13 32.77 -38.28 -3.60
CA ILE A 13 33.01 -36.86 -3.90
C ILE A 13 31.91 -36.28 -4.80
N LEU A 14 31.30 -37.13 -5.66
CA LEU A 14 30.23 -36.69 -6.56
C LEU A 14 28.90 -36.40 -5.85
N PHE A 15 28.69 -36.91 -4.64
CA PHE A 15 27.46 -36.64 -3.87
C PHE A 15 27.52 -35.36 -3.03
N TYR A 16 28.68 -34.72 -2.86
CA TYR A 16 28.81 -33.46 -2.12
C TYR A 16 28.64 -32.22 -2.98
N SER A 17 28.43 -32.34 -4.30
CA SER A 17 28.32 -31.20 -5.23
C SER A 17 26.89 -30.79 -5.54
N CYS A 18 25.88 -31.26 -4.80
CA CYS A 18 24.50 -30.88 -5.05
C CYS A 18 23.91 -30.17 -3.82
N GLY A 19 24.14 -28.87 -3.66
CA GLY A 19 23.59 -28.18 -2.52
C GLY A 19 23.56 -26.65 -2.54
N GLU A 20 24.12 -26.02 -3.56
CA GLU A 20 23.95 -24.55 -3.71
C GLU A 20 23.15 -24.27 -4.97
N GLY A 21 21.85 -24.57 -4.90
CA GLY A 21 20.90 -23.97 -5.80
C GLY A 21 20.98 -22.46 -5.65
N ILE A 22 21.11 -21.72 -6.74
CA ILE A 22 21.02 -20.27 -6.77
C ILE A 22 19.67 -19.93 -6.12
N ALA A 23 19.68 -19.47 -4.87
CA ALA A 23 18.48 -18.96 -4.24
C ALA A 23 18.00 -17.80 -5.12
N PRO A 24 16.76 -17.82 -5.61
CA PRO A 24 16.25 -16.71 -6.41
C PRO A 24 16.40 -15.43 -5.58
N GLU A 25 17.05 -14.41 -6.15
CA GLU A 25 17.11 -13.11 -5.49
C GLU A 25 15.70 -12.67 -5.13
N PRO A 26 15.46 -12.23 -3.88
CA PRO A 26 14.15 -11.75 -3.49
C PRO A 26 13.75 -10.62 -4.44
N VAL A 27 12.58 -10.75 -5.05
CA VAL A 27 12.03 -9.71 -5.94
C VAL A 27 11.94 -8.42 -5.15
N LYS A 28 12.75 -7.44 -5.52
CA LYS A 28 12.74 -6.12 -4.90
C LYS A 28 11.44 -5.42 -5.27
N GLN A 29 10.55 -5.28 -4.32
CA GLN A 29 9.26 -4.60 -4.50
C GLN A 29 9.43 -3.11 -4.23
N THR A 30 8.81 -2.27 -5.07
CA THR A 30 8.68 -0.83 -4.84
C THR A 30 7.24 -0.54 -4.44
N GLY A 31 7.05 0.13 -3.29
CA GLY A 31 5.71 0.41 -2.81
C GLY A 31 5.66 0.70 -1.31
N PHE A 32 4.48 0.56 -0.76
CA PHE A 32 4.24 0.72 0.68
C PHE A 32 3.20 -0.28 1.18
N SER A 33 3.24 -0.58 2.47
CA SER A 33 2.34 -1.51 3.12
C SER A 33 1.98 -1.05 4.53
N GLY A 34 0.84 -1.52 5.02
CA GLY A 34 0.37 -1.19 6.35
C GLY A 34 -1.01 -1.75 6.61
N THR A 35 -1.67 -1.17 7.61
CA THR A 35 -2.98 -1.59 8.07
C THR A 35 -3.92 -0.38 8.11
N VAL A 36 -5.12 -0.55 7.58
CA VAL A 36 -6.24 0.38 7.81
C VAL A 36 -7.11 -0.19 8.92
N THR A 37 -7.35 0.59 9.96
CA THR A 37 -8.25 0.23 11.06
C THR A 37 -9.47 1.13 11.04
N PHE A 38 -10.67 0.54 11.01
CA PHE A 38 -11.94 1.25 11.01
C PHE A 38 -12.58 1.20 12.40
N ILE A 39 -13.05 2.34 12.90
CA ILE A 39 -13.69 2.51 14.22
C ILE A 39 -15.04 3.20 14.02
N GLY A 40 -16.04 2.76 14.77
CA GLY A 40 -17.41 3.22 14.65
C GLY A 40 -18.22 2.47 13.58
N ASN A 41 -19.42 2.96 13.31
CA ASN A 41 -20.31 2.34 12.34
C ASN A 41 -20.02 2.84 10.93
N TRP A 42 -19.92 1.93 9.99
CA TRP A 42 -19.76 2.28 8.58
C TRP A 42 -20.93 3.14 8.11
N PRO A 43 -20.66 4.28 7.43
CA PRO A 43 -21.71 5.14 6.91
C PRO A 43 -22.56 4.41 5.87
N GLU A 44 -23.87 4.58 5.94
CA GLU A 44 -24.78 3.98 4.96
C GLU A 44 -24.60 4.56 3.55
N GLY A 45 -24.84 3.72 2.55
CA GLY A 45 -24.80 4.09 1.14
C GLY A 45 -23.38 4.22 0.56
N VAL A 46 -22.35 3.84 1.29
CA VAL A 46 -20.99 3.76 0.74
C VAL A 46 -20.95 2.68 -0.35
N THR A 47 -20.54 3.07 -1.54
CA THR A 47 -20.42 2.18 -2.70
C THR A 47 -18.98 1.77 -2.99
N ARG A 48 -17.99 2.56 -2.55
CA ARG A 48 -16.56 2.30 -2.74
C ARG A 48 -15.73 2.85 -1.61
N THR A 49 -14.65 2.14 -1.29
CA THR A 49 -13.64 2.57 -0.32
C THR A 49 -12.27 2.18 -0.84
N HIS A 50 -11.36 3.15 -0.96
CA HIS A 50 -10.01 2.93 -1.47
C HIS A 50 -8.98 3.66 -0.63
N ILE A 51 -7.76 3.11 -0.57
CA ILE A 51 -6.58 3.89 -0.21
C ILE A 51 -6.15 4.65 -1.45
N VAL A 52 -5.94 5.95 -1.31
CA VAL A 52 -5.50 6.84 -2.38
C VAL A 52 -4.24 7.59 -1.97
N VAL A 53 -3.37 7.85 -2.94
CA VAL A 53 -2.15 8.63 -2.73
C VAL A 53 -2.06 9.74 -3.76
N PHE A 54 -1.83 10.96 -3.28
CA PHE A 54 -1.57 12.12 -4.12
C PHE A 54 -0.13 12.60 -3.95
N LYS A 55 0.47 13.03 -5.04
CA LYS A 55 1.84 13.53 -5.05
C LYS A 55 1.95 14.82 -4.25
N ASP A 56 1.07 15.76 -4.54
CA ASP A 56 1.05 17.08 -3.92
C ASP A 56 -0.10 17.19 -2.90
N PRO A 57 -0.02 18.10 -1.94
CA PRO A 57 -1.09 18.34 -0.98
C PRO A 57 -2.40 18.74 -1.66
N LEU A 58 -3.54 18.39 -1.04
CA LEU A 58 -4.87 18.80 -1.51
C LEU A 58 -5.27 20.12 -0.83
N LEU A 59 -4.81 21.25 -1.36
CA LEU A 59 -5.04 22.60 -0.82
C LEU A 59 -6.18 23.34 -1.52
N SER A 60 -6.59 22.84 -2.69
CA SER A 60 -7.71 23.36 -3.48
C SER A 60 -8.46 22.23 -4.16
N SER A 61 -9.67 22.48 -4.65
CA SER A 61 -10.43 21.49 -5.43
C SER A 61 -9.71 21.09 -6.73
N GLY A 62 -8.88 21.96 -7.29
CA GLY A 62 -8.09 21.70 -8.47
C GLY A 62 -6.97 20.68 -8.26
N ASP A 63 -6.54 20.47 -7.01
CA ASP A 63 -5.51 19.48 -6.67
C ASP A 63 -6.06 18.04 -6.71
N PHE A 64 -7.38 17.88 -6.64
CA PHE A 64 -8.05 16.60 -6.83
C PHE A 64 -8.21 16.31 -8.33
N ASN A 65 -7.15 15.81 -8.96
CA ASN A 65 -7.12 15.52 -10.38
C ASN A 65 -6.26 14.28 -10.69
N ALA A 66 -6.44 13.73 -11.89
CA ALA A 66 -5.75 12.50 -12.32
C ALA A 66 -4.22 12.66 -12.41
N PHE A 67 -3.70 13.88 -12.60
CA PHE A 67 -2.24 14.11 -12.65
C PHE A 67 -1.61 14.10 -11.27
N ASN A 68 -2.35 14.49 -10.24
CA ASN A 68 -1.91 14.46 -8.86
C ASN A 68 -2.14 13.08 -8.20
N LEU A 69 -3.18 12.35 -8.61
CA LEU A 69 -3.47 10.99 -8.11
C LEU A 69 -2.44 9.99 -8.62
N LYS A 70 -1.73 9.32 -7.70
CA LYS A 70 -0.61 8.41 -8.03
C LYS A 70 -0.85 6.96 -7.63
N PHE A 71 -1.84 6.71 -6.78
CA PHE A 71 -2.17 5.36 -6.35
C PHE A 71 -3.65 5.26 -6.00
N VAL A 72 -4.25 4.14 -6.38
CA VAL A 72 -5.56 3.71 -5.93
C VAL A 72 -5.48 2.22 -5.62
N SER A 73 -5.78 1.83 -4.39
CA SER A 73 -5.80 0.42 -3.97
C SER A 73 -6.94 -0.35 -4.64
N VAL A 74 -6.93 -1.66 -4.50
CA VAL A 74 -8.16 -2.44 -4.64
C VAL A 74 -9.23 -1.93 -3.67
N GLU A 75 -10.49 -2.23 -3.95
CA GLU A 75 -11.60 -1.83 -3.10
C GLU A 75 -11.51 -2.50 -1.72
N ILE A 76 -11.69 -1.71 -0.66
CA ILE A 76 -11.82 -2.22 0.70
C ILE A 76 -13.29 -2.61 0.90
N PRO A 77 -13.58 -3.87 1.26
CA PRO A 77 -14.96 -4.32 1.44
C PRO A 77 -15.70 -3.54 2.52
N TYR A 78 -16.96 -3.21 2.26
CA TYR A 78 -17.84 -2.56 3.25
C TYR A 78 -17.96 -3.40 4.51
N GLY A 79 -17.91 -2.76 5.68
CA GLY A 79 -18.00 -3.43 6.99
C GLY A 79 -16.70 -4.01 7.51
N THR A 80 -15.60 -3.88 6.77
CA THR A 80 -14.27 -4.30 7.22
C THR A 80 -13.85 -3.51 8.48
N THR A 81 -13.33 -4.19 9.50
CA THR A 81 -12.78 -3.55 10.70
C THR A 81 -11.28 -3.32 10.62
N VAL A 82 -10.56 -4.24 9.96
CA VAL A 82 -9.11 -4.16 9.74
C VAL A 82 -8.82 -4.64 8.33
N PHE A 83 -8.05 -3.87 7.58
CA PHE A 83 -7.62 -4.18 6.22
C PHE A 83 -6.11 -4.06 6.11
N GLU A 84 -5.43 -5.20 5.94
CA GLU A 84 -4.00 -5.24 5.65
C GLU A 84 -3.78 -5.06 4.15
N TYR A 85 -2.78 -4.27 3.77
CA TYR A 85 -2.52 -3.98 2.37
C TYR A 85 -1.04 -3.93 2.03
N ASN A 86 -0.76 -4.26 0.77
CA ASN A 86 0.55 -4.10 0.15
C ASN A 86 0.33 -3.51 -1.26
N SER A 87 0.79 -2.30 -1.49
CA SER A 87 0.61 -1.58 -2.74
C SER A 87 1.37 -2.21 -3.92
N ALA A 88 2.34 -3.07 -3.65
CA ALA A 88 3.11 -3.79 -4.67
C ALA A 88 2.37 -5.02 -5.22
N ASP A 89 1.39 -5.57 -4.49
CA ASP A 89 0.68 -6.78 -4.91
C ASP A 89 -0.41 -6.46 -5.93
N THR A 90 -1.48 -5.80 -5.49
CA THR A 90 -2.63 -5.45 -6.34
C THR A 90 -3.06 -4.01 -6.13
N ALA A 91 -3.31 -3.29 -7.23
CA ALA A 91 -3.78 -1.91 -7.20
C ALA A 91 -4.51 -1.58 -8.50
N VAL A 92 -5.48 -0.66 -8.44
CA VAL A 92 -6.14 -0.09 -9.62
C VAL A 92 -5.17 0.85 -10.34
N ILE A 93 -4.45 1.69 -9.57
CA ILE A 93 -3.34 2.51 -10.06
C ILE A 93 -2.11 2.17 -9.23
N LYS A 94 -1.04 1.69 -9.89
CA LYS A 94 0.21 1.32 -9.23
C LYS A 94 1.06 2.53 -8.89
N ILE A 95 1.75 2.44 -7.74
CA ILE A 95 2.66 3.49 -7.29
C ILE A 95 4.10 3.20 -7.73
N ASN A 96 4.88 4.26 -7.93
CA ASN A 96 6.31 4.19 -8.21
C ASN A 96 7.13 4.73 -7.03
N GLU A 97 8.46 4.71 -7.16
CA GLU A 97 9.34 5.46 -6.26
C GLU A 97 9.04 6.95 -6.33
N GLY A 98 9.22 7.65 -5.20
CA GLY A 98 9.00 9.09 -5.13
C GLY A 98 8.56 9.58 -3.76
N GLU A 99 8.24 10.86 -3.70
CA GLU A 99 7.69 11.52 -2.52
C GLU A 99 6.23 11.87 -2.77
N TYR A 100 5.40 11.63 -1.77
CA TYR A 100 3.95 11.82 -1.82
C TYR A 100 3.50 12.56 -0.56
N SER A 101 2.64 13.55 -0.74
CA SER A 101 2.28 14.47 0.32
C SER A 101 0.92 14.18 0.97
N TYR A 102 0.12 13.29 0.36
CA TYR A 102 -1.19 12.98 0.91
C TYR A 102 -1.55 11.51 0.67
N VAL A 103 -1.71 10.77 1.77
CA VAL A 103 -2.15 9.36 1.76
C VAL A 103 -3.41 9.27 2.60
N ALA A 104 -4.48 8.75 2.02
CA ALA A 104 -5.77 8.73 2.69
C ALA A 104 -6.61 7.50 2.33
N VAL A 105 -7.62 7.24 3.15
CA VAL A 105 -8.74 6.36 2.81
C VAL A 105 -9.93 7.25 2.44
N ALA A 106 -10.44 7.04 1.24
CA ALA A 106 -11.56 7.81 0.71
C ALA A 106 -12.74 6.89 0.36
N GLN A 107 -13.95 7.40 0.62
CA GLN A 107 -15.21 6.73 0.36
C GLN A 107 -16.04 7.51 -0.65
N GLN A 108 -16.80 6.80 -1.46
CA GLN A 108 -17.77 7.33 -2.42
C GLN A 108 -19.14 6.73 -2.17
N LYS A 109 -20.21 7.54 -2.37
CA LYS A 109 -21.61 7.09 -2.25
C LYS A 109 -22.36 7.05 -3.59
N THR A 110 -21.78 7.54 -4.67
CA THR A 110 -22.41 7.52 -5.98
C THR A 110 -22.32 6.13 -6.61
N PRO A 111 -23.33 5.66 -7.38
CA PRO A 111 -23.32 4.32 -8.00
C PRO A 111 -22.15 4.14 -8.98
N ASN A 112 -21.87 5.19 -9.77
CA ASN A 112 -20.77 5.17 -10.73
C ASN A 112 -19.52 5.83 -10.17
N VAL A 113 -18.34 5.40 -10.62
CA VAL A 113 -17.08 6.05 -10.25
C VAL A 113 -17.10 7.50 -10.70
N SER A 114 -16.86 8.40 -9.78
CA SER A 114 -16.78 9.84 -10.03
C SER A 114 -15.32 10.32 -9.92
N LEU A 115 -14.95 11.24 -10.80
CA LEU A 115 -13.68 11.98 -10.73
C LEU A 115 -13.86 13.36 -10.09
N LEU A 116 -15.05 13.67 -9.58
CA LEU A 116 -15.33 14.95 -8.94
C LEU A 116 -14.99 14.88 -7.45
N ARG A 117 -14.24 15.85 -6.95
CA ARG A 117 -13.85 15.94 -5.53
C ARG A 117 -15.04 15.86 -4.58
N LYS A 118 -16.15 16.52 -4.89
CA LYS A 118 -17.36 16.57 -4.06
C LYS A 118 -18.02 15.22 -3.81
N ASP A 119 -17.75 14.21 -4.65
CA ASP A 119 -18.36 12.88 -4.54
C ASP A 119 -17.53 11.94 -3.65
N TRP A 120 -16.39 12.41 -3.19
CA TRP A 120 -15.48 11.64 -2.33
C TRP A 120 -15.38 12.25 -0.94
N TYR A 121 -15.39 11.37 0.06
CA TYR A 121 -15.27 11.71 1.47
C TYR A 121 -14.05 11.01 2.07
N VAL A 122 -13.16 11.78 2.68
CA VAL A 122 -11.97 11.25 3.33
C VAL A 122 -12.34 10.78 4.73
N VAL A 123 -12.10 9.50 5.04
CA VAL A 123 -12.44 8.89 6.34
C VAL A 123 -11.21 8.58 7.19
N GLY A 124 -10.02 8.60 6.61
CA GLY A 124 -8.77 8.42 7.31
C GLY A 124 -7.62 9.06 6.54
N VAL A 125 -6.62 9.56 7.26
CA VAL A 125 -5.40 10.15 6.69
C VAL A 125 -4.20 9.49 7.35
N TYR A 126 -3.14 9.24 6.60
CA TYR A 126 -1.86 8.88 7.16
C TYR A 126 -1.21 10.12 7.78
N TYR A 127 -0.88 10.01 9.04
CA TYR A 127 -0.15 11.02 9.79
C TYR A 127 1.25 10.53 10.09
N ALA A 128 2.23 11.43 10.05
CA ALA A 128 3.58 11.10 10.48
C ALA A 128 3.60 10.80 12.00
N GLU A 129 4.52 9.97 12.42
CA GLU A 129 4.68 9.64 13.84
C GLU A 129 4.87 10.91 14.68
N GLY A 130 4.04 11.05 15.72
CA GLY A 130 4.08 12.19 16.65
C GLY A 130 3.39 13.47 16.16
N ASP A 131 2.86 13.54 14.94
CA ASP A 131 2.15 14.74 14.45
C ASP A 131 0.86 14.36 13.73
N THR A 132 -0.27 14.49 14.43
CA THR A 132 -1.62 14.25 13.88
C THR A 132 -2.30 15.52 13.36
N THR A 133 -1.61 16.64 13.29
CA THR A 133 -2.18 17.93 12.87
C THR A 133 -2.15 18.14 11.36
N LYS A 134 -1.26 17.41 10.67
CA LYS A 134 -1.10 17.49 9.22
C LYS A 134 -0.76 16.12 8.62
N PRO A 135 -1.12 15.88 7.35
CA PRO A 135 -0.78 14.64 6.65
C PRO A 135 0.72 14.35 6.67
N GLY A 136 1.04 13.09 6.90
CA GLY A 136 2.42 12.60 6.82
C GLY A 136 2.90 12.48 5.38
N LYS A 137 4.19 12.69 5.15
CA LYS A 137 4.83 12.42 3.86
C LYS A 137 5.12 10.92 3.73
N LEU A 138 4.82 10.35 2.57
CA LEU A 138 5.23 9.02 2.18
C LEU A 138 6.40 9.13 1.20
N ILE A 139 7.58 8.62 1.61
CA ILE A 139 8.76 8.57 0.76
C ILE A 139 9.02 7.11 0.41
N ILE A 140 8.98 6.78 -0.88
CA ILE A 140 9.23 5.42 -1.39
C ILE A 140 10.56 5.43 -2.16
N PRO A 141 11.63 4.87 -1.56
CA PRO A 141 12.89 4.69 -2.27
C PRO A 141 12.76 3.61 -3.36
N LYS A 142 13.64 3.68 -4.35
CA LYS A 142 13.71 2.67 -5.41
C LYS A 142 13.93 1.26 -4.82
N ASN A 143 13.21 0.29 -5.35
CA ASN A 143 13.29 -1.12 -4.93
C ASN A 143 13.06 -1.33 -3.41
N THR A 144 12.20 -0.52 -2.80
CA THR A 144 11.92 -0.57 -1.36
C THR A 144 10.43 -0.64 -1.12
N LEU A 145 10.02 -1.57 -0.25
CA LEU A 145 8.69 -1.62 0.31
C LEU A 145 8.71 -0.90 1.67
N VAL A 146 8.14 0.30 1.72
CA VAL A 146 7.99 1.07 2.97
C VAL A 146 6.88 0.44 3.79
N LYS A 147 7.17 0.07 5.04
CA LYS A 147 6.23 -0.62 5.93
C LYS A 147 5.62 0.35 6.95
N ASN A 148 4.55 -0.12 7.60
CA ASN A 148 3.88 0.59 8.71
C ASN A 148 3.24 1.92 8.31
N ILE A 149 2.77 2.05 7.08
CA ILE A 149 1.93 3.18 6.67
C ILE A 149 0.51 2.87 7.13
N ASN A 150 0.29 3.01 8.44
CA ASN A 150 -0.97 2.66 9.08
C ASN A 150 -1.93 3.84 9.07
N ILE A 151 -3.20 3.59 8.79
CA ILE A 151 -4.26 4.61 8.72
C ILE A 151 -5.39 4.22 9.66
N LYS A 152 -5.77 5.14 10.53
CA LYS A 152 -6.96 5.03 11.36
C LYS A 152 -8.11 5.77 10.70
N CYS A 153 -9.22 5.09 10.49
CA CYS A 153 -10.49 5.65 10.02
C CYS A 153 -11.47 5.63 11.19
N ASP A 154 -11.75 6.79 11.76
CA ASP A 154 -12.70 6.94 12.87
C ASP A 154 -13.94 7.66 12.32
N PHE A 155 -15.03 6.91 12.14
CA PHE A 155 -16.24 7.44 11.52
C PHE A 155 -16.98 8.46 12.40
N ASP A 156 -16.72 8.44 13.71
CA ASP A 156 -17.31 9.42 14.66
C ASP A 156 -16.48 10.71 14.69
N ASN A 157 -15.17 10.62 14.33
CA ASN A 157 -14.25 11.74 14.31
C ASN A 157 -13.42 11.73 13.00
N PRO A 158 -14.03 11.96 11.84
CA PRO A 158 -13.32 11.94 10.57
C PRO A 158 -12.33 13.10 10.45
N PRO A 159 -11.25 12.93 9.65
CA PRO A 159 -10.30 14.00 9.45
C PRO A 159 -10.91 15.20 8.72
N PRO A 160 -10.27 16.38 8.83
CA PRO A 160 -10.67 17.54 8.02
C PRO A 160 -10.71 17.18 6.53
N GLN A 161 -11.78 17.60 5.87
CA GLN A 161 -11.95 17.32 4.45
C GLN A 161 -11.08 18.27 3.61
N PRO A 162 -10.40 17.77 2.55
CA PRO A 162 -9.78 18.65 1.57
C PRO A 162 -10.80 19.59 0.93
N PRO A 163 -10.41 20.78 0.47
CA PRO A 163 -11.31 21.77 -0.13
C PRO A 163 -12.16 21.20 -1.28
N LEU A 164 -13.40 21.71 -1.41
CA LEU A 164 -14.35 21.39 -2.49
C LEU A 164 -14.13 22.26 -3.73
#